data_1e6d85a9bec5876725ec503b99990450
#
_entry.id   1e6d85a9bec5876725ec503b99990450
#
_cell.length_a   1.000
_cell.length_b   1.000
_cell.length_c   1.000
_cell.angle_alpha   90.00
_cell.angle_beta   90.00
_cell.angle_gamma   90.00
#
_symmetry.space_group_name_H-M   'P 1'
#
loop_
_entity.id
_entity.type
_entity.pdbx_description
1 polymer ?
#
loop_
_entity_poly.entity_id
_entity_poly.type
_entity_poly.pdbx_seq_one_letter_code
_entity_poly.pdbx_strand_id
1 'polypeptide(L)'
;VPLLYRLLPFVSDAWQGQLYCDPFEDYNIAAYLARCSVFGESGYQGVDVQAALLLSANVRLILISLAAMIYVLLRQRGEKTFAVRLIMALTWATQVGSHLIMNLQYPYGCTMDFRYLVPTVLTGAVFLGMAGARLRSKGKLLPYYAINCFIALFCLAGIWMYLFAA
;
A
#
# COMPACT_ATOMS: atom_id res chain seq x y z
N VAL A 1 17.88 8.88 12.17
CA VAL A 1 16.78 9.11 13.07
C VAL A 1 15.61 9.94 12.50
N PRO A 2 15.75 10.62 11.35
CA PRO A 2 14.62 11.38 10.76
C PRO A 2 13.45 10.50 10.30
N LEU A 3 13.67 9.23 9.98
CA LEU A 3 12.64 8.32 9.45
C LEU A 3 11.48 8.07 10.44
N LEU A 4 11.80 7.86 11.73
CA LEU A 4 10.79 7.56 12.77
C LEU A 4 10.00 8.80 13.15
N TYR A 5 10.65 9.95 13.20
CA TYR A 5 10.03 11.22 13.51
C TYR A 5 8.98 11.62 12.45
N ARG A 6 9.22 11.25 11.19
CA ARG A 6 8.35 11.59 10.07
C ARG A 6 7.30 10.53 9.72
N LEU A 7 7.28 9.41 10.41
CA LEU A 7 6.15 8.46 10.35
C LEU A 7 4.94 8.96 11.15
N LEU A 8 5.14 9.75 12.20
CA LEU A 8 4.07 10.24 13.07
C LEU A 8 3.17 11.30 12.41
N PRO A 9 3.64 12.26 11.62
CA PRO A 9 2.79 13.20 10.90
C PRO A 9 2.17 12.62 9.61
N PHE A 10 2.33 11.33 9.33
CA PHE A 10 1.80 10.69 8.13
C PHE A 10 0.32 11.01 7.86
N VAL A 11 -0.52 10.97 8.90
CA VAL A 11 -1.96 11.20 8.76
C VAL A 11 -2.25 12.68 8.53
N SER A 12 -1.53 13.60 9.21
CA SER A 12 -1.70 15.04 9.02
C SER A 12 -1.19 15.49 7.65
N ASP A 13 -0.03 15.02 7.23
CA ASP A 13 0.60 15.39 5.96
C ASP A 13 -0.19 14.85 4.76
N ALA A 14 -0.66 13.60 4.85
CA ALA A 14 -1.52 13.01 3.84
C ALA A 14 -2.91 13.65 3.78
N TRP A 15 -3.45 14.10 4.94
CA TRP A 15 -4.78 14.66 5.05
C TRP A 15 -4.82 16.16 4.72
N GLN A 16 -3.76 16.91 5.02
CA GLN A 16 -3.71 18.36 4.78
C GLN A 16 -3.44 18.73 3.32
N GLY A 17 -3.38 17.74 2.41
CA GLY A 17 -3.12 18.02 1.00
C GLY A 17 -1.76 18.65 0.74
N GLN A 18 -0.85 18.63 1.73
CA GLN A 18 0.56 18.98 1.53
C GLN A 18 1.23 17.87 0.74
N LEU A 19 0.70 17.70 -0.45
CA LEU A 19 1.19 16.80 -1.48
C LEU A 19 2.48 17.31 -2.13
N TYR A 20 2.95 18.46 -1.70
CA TYR A 20 4.19 19.06 -2.13
C TYR A 20 5.19 18.98 -0.99
N CYS A 21 5.84 17.83 -0.86
CA CYS A 21 7.06 17.79 -0.08
C CYS A 21 8.11 18.58 -0.85
N ASP A 22 8.63 19.65 -0.28
CA ASP A 22 9.87 20.21 -0.75
C ASP A 22 10.91 19.08 -0.74
N PRO A 23 11.50 18.70 -1.88
CA PRO A 23 12.40 17.56 -1.95
C PRO A 23 13.60 17.68 -1.00
N PHE A 24 13.82 18.83 -0.40
CA PHE A 24 14.95 19.10 0.48
C PHE A 24 14.59 19.23 1.96
N GLU A 25 13.33 19.46 2.34
CA GLU A 25 12.97 19.71 3.74
C GLU A 25 12.04 18.68 4.35
N ASP A 26 11.19 17.97 3.59
CA ASP A 26 10.19 17.06 4.10
C ASP A 26 10.33 15.63 3.58
N TYR A 27 11.05 14.81 4.37
CA TYR A 27 11.43 13.46 4.00
C TYR A 27 10.56 12.39 4.67
N ASN A 28 9.26 12.32 4.32
CA ASN A 28 8.36 11.30 4.82
C ASN A 28 8.17 10.17 3.78
N ILE A 29 9.04 9.15 3.80
CA ILE A 29 9.02 8.04 2.85
C ILE A 29 7.66 7.35 2.82
N ALA A 30 7.03 7.11 3.98
CA ALA A 30 5.77 6.38 4.05
C ALA A 30 4.61 7.17 3.42
N ALA A 31 4.52 8.47 3.71
CA ALA A 31 3.50 9.35 3.12
C ALA A 31 3.71 9.49 1.61
N TYR A 32 4.96 9.68 1.19
CA TYR A 32 5.30 9.81 -0.23
C TYR A 32 5.00 8.54 -1.02
N LEU A 33 5.38 7.37 -0.52
CA LEU A 33 5.07 6.08 -1.15
C LEU A 33 3.56 5.83 -1.25
N ALA A 34 2.82 6.10 -0.18
CA ALA A 34 1.37 5.95 -0.20
C ALA A 34 0.70 6.88 -1.21
N ARG A 35 1.18 8.12 -1.32
CA ARG A 35 0.73 9.08 -2.31
C ARG A 35 1.07 8.65 -3.73
N CYS A 36 2.35 8.37 -4.00
CA CYS A 36 2.80 8.01 -5.34
C CYS A 36 2.19 6.69 -5.84
N SER A 37 1.79 5.79 -4.92
CA SER A 37 1.10 4.56 -5.30
C SER A 37 -0.29 4.78 -5.92
N VAL A 38 -0.87 5.96 -5.71
CA VAL A 38 -2.21 6.31 -6.18
C VAL A 38 -2.16 7.43 -7.22
N PHE A 39 -1.38 8.49 -6.96
CA PHE A 39 -1.40 9.72 -7.75
C PHE A 39 -0.18 9.91 -8.65
N GLY A 40 0.84 9.05 -8.52
CA GLY A 40 2.12 9.25 -9.18
C GLY A 40 2.81 10.52 -8.68
N GLU A 41 3.48 11.22 -9.57
CA GLU A 41 4.14 12.50 -9.28
C GLU A 41 3.19 13.71 -9.41
N SER A 42 1.99 13.50 -9.94
CA SER A 42 1.05 14.58 -10.20
C SER A 42 0.38 15.08 -8.92
N GLY A 43 0.18 16.38 -8.82
CA GLY A 43 -0.66 17.00 -7.81
C GLY A 43 -2.08 17.18 -8.35
N TYR A 44 -3.08 16.90 -7.54
CA TYR A 44 -4.48 17.15 -7.87
C TYR A 44 -4.97 18.34 -7.06
N GLN A 45 -5.30 19.44 -7.72
CA GLN A 45 -5.89 20.62 -7.08
C GLN A 45 -7.41 20.55 -7.19
N GLY A 46 -8.11 20.91 -6.12
CA GLY A 46 -9.58 21.01 -6.12
C GLY A 46 -10.35 19.70 -5.93
N VAL A 47 -9.66 18.57 -5.65
CA VAL A 47 -10.27 17.25 -5.43
C VAL A 47 -9.86 16.61 -4.09
N ASP A 48 -9.72 17.42 -3.06
CA ASP A 48 -9.14 17.01 -1.78
C ASP A 48 -9.90 15.87 -1.10
N VAL A 49 -11.24 15.88 -1.18
CA VAL A 49 -12.08 14.84 -0.56
C VAL A 49 -11.91 13.51 -1.27
N GLN A 50 -11.92 13.51 -2.60
CA GLN A 50 -11.76 12.31 -3.43
C GLN A 50 -10.36 11.73 -3.23
N ALA A 51 -9.34 12.58 -3.23
CA ALA A 51 -7.95 12.21 -2.99
C ALA A 51 -7.77 11.59 -1.59
N ALA A 52 -8.34 12.19 -0.56
CA ALA A 52 -8.28 11.68 0.82
C ALA A 52 -8.98 10.33 0.95
N LEU A 53 -10.15 10.14 0.33
CA LEU A 53 -10.87 8.86 0.32
C LEU A 53 -10.06 7.76 -0.39
N LEU A 54 -9.54 8.04 -1.57
CA LEU A 54 -8.75 7.09 -2.35
C LEU A 54 -7.46 6.71 -1.63
N LEU A 55 -6.74 7.70 -1.08
CA LEU A 55 -5.53 7.46 -0.29
C LEU A 55 -5.81 6.63 0.96
N SER A 56 -6.90 6.95 1.68
CA SER A 56 -7.27 6.21 2.88
C SER A 56 -7.69 4.75 2.58
N ALA A 57 -8.37 4.52 1.47
CA ALA A 57 -8.71 3.18 0.99
C ALA A 57 -7.45 2.40 0.60
N ASN A 58 -6.52 3.04 -0.11
CA ASN A 58 -5.24 2.45 -0.53
C ASN A 58 -4.39 2.00 0.68
N VAL A 59 -4.19 2.87 1.66
CA VAL A 59 -3.43 2.54 2.88
C VAL A 59 -4.05 1.35 3.61
N ARG A 60 -5.38 1.31 3.74
CA ARG A 60 -6.06 0.17 4.36
C ARG A 60 -5.88 -1.11 3.56
N LEU A 61 -5.94 -1.07 2.22
CA LEU A 61 -5.68 -2.24 1.39
C LEU A 61 -4.24 -2.74 1.53
N ILE A 62 -3.25 -1.86 1.61
CA ILE A 62 -1.86 -2.24 1.87
C ILE A 62 -1.75 -2.98 3.22
N LEU A 63 -2.34 -2.43 4.28
CA LEU A 63 -2.33 -3.05 5.61
C LEU A 63 -3.06 -4.40 5.63
N ILE A 64 -4.22 -4.50 4.97
CA ILE A 64 -4.98 -5.75 4.85
C ILE A 64 -4.18 -6.79 4.04
N SER A 65 -3.49 -6.38 2.97
CA SER A 65 -2.64 -7.26 2.17
C SER A 65 -1.47 -7.82 2.98
N LEU A 66 -0.83 -6.97 3.79
CA LEU A 66 0.24 -7.38 4.71
C LEU A 66 -0.28 -8.37 5.77
N ALA A 67 -1.42 -8.08 6.38
CA ALA A 67 -2.07 -8.98 7.33
C ALA A 67 -2.46 -10.33 6.68
N ALA A 68 -2.95 -10.29 5.43
CA ALA A 68 -3.27 -11.49 4.65
C ALA A 68 -2.01 -12.34 4.38
N MET A 69 -0.89 -11.71 4.01
CA MET A 69 0.39 -12.39 3.80
C MET A 69 0.84 -13.10 5.09
N ILE A 70 0.85 -12.40 6.22
CA ILE A 70 1.21 -12.96 7.52
C ILE A 70 0.27 -14.12 7.89
N TYR A 71 -1.04 -13.93 7.72
CA TYR A 71 -2.04 -14.96 8.00
C TYR A 71 -1.83 -16.22 7.17
N VAL A 72 -1.59 -16.10 5.87
CA VAL A 72 -1.35 -17.23 4.97
C VAL A 72 -0.07 -17.96 5.34
N LEU A 73 1.03 -17.25 5.57
CA LEU A 73 2.31 -17.84 5.94
C LEU A 73 2.24 -18.59 7.27
N LEU A 74 1.56 -18.02 8.28
CA LEU A 74 1.46 -18.66 9.59
C LEU A 74 0.53 -19.88 9.58
N ARG A 75 -0.56 -19.83 8.82
CA ARG A 75 -1.61 -20.86 8.86
C ARG A 75 -1.45 -21.98 7.85
N GLN A 76 -0.55 -21.84 6.89
CA GLN A 76 -0.38 -22.80 5.79
C GLN A 76 1.05 -23.38 5.71
N ARG A 77 1.76 -23.42 6.80
CA ARG A 77 3.16 -23.92 6.87
C ARG A 77 3.33 -25.37 6.41
N GLY A 78 2.32 -26.22 6.61
CA GLY A 78 2.36 -27.64 6.25
C GLY A 78 1.91 -27.95 4.80
N GLU A 79 1.54 -26.97 4.02
CA GLU A 79 1.07 -27.21 2.64
C GLU A 79 2.23 -27.35 1.66
N LYS A 80 2.07 -28.21 0.64
CA LYS A 80 3.10 -28.46 -0.40
C LYS A 80 3.59 -27.19 -1.10
N THR A 81 2.73 -26.16 -1.18
CA THR A 81 3.02 -24.89 -1.83
C THR A 81 3.61 -23.84 -0.88
N PHE A 82 3.93 -24.20 0.36
CA PHE A 82 4.46 -23.25 1.37
C PHE A 82 5.77 -22.62 0.90
N ALA A 83 6.69 -23.40 0.32
CA ALA A 83 7.97 -22.89 -0.17
C ALA A 83 7.80 -21.79 -1.23
N VAL A 84 6.86 -21.97 -2.16
CA VAL A 84 6.56 -20.96 -3.18
C VAL A 84 6.04 -19.66 -2.55
N ARG A 85 5.12 -19.77 -1.59
CA ARG A 85 4.60 -18.60 -0.86
C ARG A 85 5.68 -17.89 -0.06
N LEU A 86 6.56 -18.66 0.57
CA LEU A 86 7.70 -18.08 1.31
C LEU A 86 8.63 -17.33 0.36
N ILE A 87 8.97 -17.90 -0.80
CA ILE A 87 9.78 -17.23 -1.81
C ILE A 87 9.12 -15.93 -2.27
N MET A 88 7.81 -15.93 -2.56
CA MET A 88 7.08 -14.72 -2.92
C MET A 88 7.13 -13.65 -1.82
N ALA A 89 6.97 -14.05 -0.57
CA ALA A 89 7.03 -13.11 0.57
C ALA A 89 8.46 -12.57 0.78
N LEU A 90 9.49 -13.41 0.60
CA LEU A 90 10.89 -12.99 0.67
C LEU A 90 11.24 -12.03 -0.48
N THR A 91 10.79 -12.30 -1.69
CA THR A 91 10.96 -11.38 -2.84
C THR A 91 10.31 -10.02 -2.54
N TRP A 92 9.09 -10.03 -1.99
CA TRP A 92 8.42 -8.81 -1.55
C TRP A 92 9.25 -8.07 -0.48
N ALA A 93 9.69 -8.77 0.56
CA ALA A 93 10.46 -8.19 1.65
C ALA A 93 11.81 -7.63 1.17
N THR A 94 12.49 -8.34 0.26
CA THR A 94 13.76 -7.88 -0.35
C THR A 94 13.53 -6.62 -1.17
N GLN A 95 12.47 -6.56 -1.95
CA GLN A 95 12.17 -5.39 -2.79
C GLN A 95 11.83 -4.16 -1.94
N VAL A 96 10.98 -4.31 -0.92
CA VAL A 96 10.65 -3.22 0.01
C VAL A 96 11.90 -2.82 0.81
N GLY A 97 12.65 -3.80 1.32
CA GLY A 97 13.86 -3.54 2.10
C GLY A 97 14.94 -2.83 1.30
N SER A 98 15.22 -3.26 0.07
CA SER A 98 16.21 -2.60 -0.80
C SER A 98 15.78 -1.16 -1.16
N HIS A 99 14.48 -0.95 -1.40
CA HIS A 99 13.96 0.39 -1.65
C HIS A 99 14.11 1.30 -0.43
N LEU A 100 13.82 0.81 0.77
CA LEU A 100 14.02 1.58 2.00
C LEU A 100 15.50 1.91 2.23
N ILE A 101 16.41 0.94 2.04
CA ILE A 101 17.85 1.16 2.16
C ILE A 101 18.32 2.21 1.15
N MET A 102 17.87 2.11 -0.10
CA MET A 102 18.21 3.07 -1.14
C MET A 102 17.76 4.49 -0.76
N ASN A 103 16.54 4.65 -0.24
CA ASN A 103 16.02 5.94 0.20
C ASN A 103 16.74 6.51 1.43
N LEU A 104 17.28 5.65 2.30
CA LEU A 104 18.11 6.08 3.43
C LEU A 104 19.50 6.56 2.99
N GLN A 105 20.05 5.93 1.96
CA GLN A 105 21.36 6.29 1.41
C GLN A 105 21.30 7.52 0.48
N TYR A 106 20.22 7.61 -0.29
CA TYR A 106 20.02 8.64 -1.30
C TYR A 106 18.66 9.32 -1.10
N PRO A 107 18.58 10.29 -0.17
CA PRO A 107 17.32 10.93 0.21
C PRO A 107 16.85 11.98 -0.82
N TYR A 108 16.57 11.54 -2.04
CA TYR A 108 16.05 12.39 -3.11
C TYR A 108 14.57 12.08 -3.39
N GLY A 109 13.77 13.09 -3.73
CA GLY A 109 12.35 12.90 -4.05
C GLY A 109 12.12 11.87 -5.16
N CYS A 110 12.97 11.83 -6.18
CA CYS A 110 12.89 10.87 -7.29
C CYS A 110 13.16 9.41 -6.87
N THR A 111 13.85 9.16 -5.76
CA THR A 111 14.12 7.78 -5.29
C THR A 111 12.96 7.19 -4.52
N MET A 112 12.02 8.00 -4.06
CA MET A 112 10.85 7.57 -3.28
C MET A 112 9.66 7.13 -4.15
N ASP A 113 9.77 7.15 -5.47
CA ASP A 113 8.67 6.84 -6.37
C ASP A 113 8.21 5.39 -6.21
N PHE A 114 6.88 5.19 -6.11
CA PHE A 114 6.24 3.88 -5.98
C PHE A 114 6.47 2.97 -7.20
N ARG A 115 6.82 3.51 -8.37
CA ARG A 115 7.12 2.70 -9.58
C ARG A 115 8.15 1.58 -9.31
N TYR A 116 9.07 1.80 -8.39
CA TYR A 116 10.06 0.80 -7.97
C TYR A 116 9.46 -0.34 -7.14
N LEU A 117 8.27 -0.14 -6.59
CA LEU A 117 7.54 -1.11 -5.76
C LEU A 117 6.32 -1.73 -6.45
N VAL A 118 6.02 -1.37 -7.69
CA VAL A 118 4.85 -1.90 -8.44
C VAL A 118 4.74 -3.43 -8.40
N PRO A 119 5.83 -4.23 -8.54
CA PRO A 119 5.73 -5.68 -8.45
C PRO A 119 5.23 -6.20 -7.10
N THR A 120 5.36 -5.41 -6.01
CA THR A 120 4.86 -5.79 -4.69
C THR A 120 3.33 -5.86 -4.64
N VAL A 121 2.64 -5.12 -5.51
CA VAL A 121 1.17 -5.13 -5.64
C VAL A 121 0.68 -6.51 -6.06
N LEU A 122 1.36 -7.15 -7.02
CA LEU A 122 1.00 -8.51 -7.46
C LEU A 122 1.09 -9.50 -6.31
N THR A 123 2.18 -9.45 -5.53
CA THR A 123 2.35 -10.30 -4.35
C THR A 123 1.24 -10.04 -3.33
N GLY A 124 0.92 -8.78 -3.06
CA GLY A 124 -0.18 -8.40 -2.15
C GLY A 124 -1.53 -8.95 -2.62
N ALA A 125 -1.85 -8.80 -3.91
CA ALA A 125 -3.10 -9.30 -4.50
C ALA A 125 -3.22 -10.83 -4.41
N VAL A 126 -2.14 -11.56 -4.67
CA VAL A 126 -2.11 -13.03 -4.54
C VAL A 126 -2.39 -13.45 -3.09
N PHE A 127 -1.74 -12.86 -2.11
CA PHE A 127 -1.98 -13.19 -0.70
C PHE A 127 -3.39 -12.79 -0.22
N LEU A 128 -3.94 -11.68 -0.70
CA LEU A 128 -5.33 -11.32 -0.46
C LEU A 128 -6.30 -12.36 -1.01
N GLY A 129 -6.10 -12.80 -2.25
CA GLY A 129 -6.92 -13.83 -2.88
C GLY A 129 -6.86 -15.16 -2.12
N MET A 130 -5.67 -15.58 -1.72
CA MET A 130 -5.46 -16.82 -0.93
C MET A 130 -6.12 -16.71 0.46
N ALA A 131 -5.98 -15.59 1.15
CA ALA A 131 -6.62 -15.36 2.43
C ALA A 131 -8.16 -15.36 2.29
N GLY A 132 -8.68 -14.68 1.28
CA GLY A 132 -10.11 -14.62 0.97
C GLY A 132 -10.70 -16.01 0.69
N ALA A 133 -10.06 -16.79 -0.18
CA ALA A 133 -10.48 -18.16 -0.49
C ALA A 133 -10.53 -19.02 0.79
N ARG A 134 -9.53 -18.92 1.67
CA ARG A 134 -9.48 -19.67 2.92
C ARG A 134 -10.53 -19.20 3.94
N LEU A 135 -10.78 -17.90 4.03
CA LEU A 135 -11.84 -17.36 4.91
C LEU A 135 -13.21 -17.89 4.48
N ARG A 136 -13.48 -17.87 3.17
CA ARG A 136 -14.71 -18.40 2.58
C ARG A 136 -14.87 -19.89 2.86
N SER A 137 -13.83 -20.70 2.63
CA SER A 137 -13.88 -22.16 2.87
C SER A 137 -14.10 -22.53 4.34
N LYS A 138 -13.71 -21.65 5.28
CA LYS A 138 -13.93 -21.82 6.73
C LYS A 138 -15.25 -21.22 7.21
N GLY A 139 -16.12 -20.77 6.33
CA GLY A 139 -17.39 -20.14 6.69
C GLY A 139 -17.25 -18.76 7.35
N LYS A 140 -16.06 -18.15 7.34
CA LYS A 140 -15.83 -16.81 7.89
C LYS A 140 -16.22 -15.75 6.86
N LEU A 141 -17.52 -15.59 6.67
CA LEU A 141 -18.08 -14.72 5.62
C LEU A 141 -17.86 -13.24 5.91
N LEU A 142 -17.96 -12.81 7.17
CA LEU A 142 -17.81 -11.39 7.53
C LEU A 142 -16.46 -10.80 7.09
N PRO A 143 -15.29 -11.34 7.49
CA PRO A 143 -14.01 -10.80 7.03
C PRO A 143 -13.80 -11.00 5.52
N TYR A 144 -14.35 -12.04 4.91
CA TYR A 144 -14.33 -12.21 3.45
C TYR A 144 -15.03 -11.06 2.74
N TYR A 145 -16.27 -10.73 3.13
CA TYR A 145 -17.01 -9.63 2.53
C TYR A 145 -16.40 -8.27 2.85
N ALA A 146 -15.81 -8.08 4.04
CA ALA A 146 -15.11 -6.86 4.40
C ALA A 146 -13.94 -6.58 3.45
N ILE A 147 -13.11 -7.58 3.15
CA ILE A 147 -11.99 -7.45 2.19
C ILE A 147 -12.53 -7.04 0.81
N ASN A 148 -13.56 -7.72 0.30
CA ASN A 148 -14.12 -7.39 -1.00
C ASN A 148 -14.76 -5.99 -1.03
N CYS A 149 -15.38 -5.55 0.07
CA CYS A 149 -15.93 -4.21 0.21
C CYS A 149 -14.81 -3.14 0.11
N PHE A 150 -13.67 -3.34 0.78
CA PHE A 150 -12.55 -2.42 0.68
C PHE A 150 -11.94 -2.37 -0.72
N ILE A 151 -11.85 -3.51 -1.41
CA ILE A 151 -11.41 -3.54 -2.82
C ILE A 151 -12.39 -2.76 -3.70
N ALA A 152 -13.70 -2.98 -3.52
CA ALA A 152 -14.72 -2.25 -4.27
C ALA A 152 -14.69 -0.75 -3.98
N LEU A 153 -14.55 -0.34 -2.72
CA LEU A 153 -14.41 1.07 -2.33
C LEU A 153 -13.18 1.72 -2.99
N PHE A 154 -12.05 1.03 -3.00
CA PHE A 154 -10.84 1.53 -3.67
C PHE A 154 -11.08 1.72 -5.17
N CYS A 155 -11.69 0.73 -5.85
CA CYS A 155 -11.99 0.83 -7.28
C CYS A 155 -12.98 1.97 -7.57
N LEU A 156 -14.05 2.10 -6.78
CA LEU A 156 -15.05 3.15 -6.95
C LEU A 156 -14.45 4.55 -6.68
N ALA A 157 -13.64 4.69 -5.63
CA ALA A 157 -12.96 5.94 -5.34
C ALA A 157 -11.97 6.32 -6.46
N GLY A 158 -11.26 5.34 -7.03
CA GLY A 158 -10.39 5.54 -8.19
C GLY A 158 -11.17 6.00 -9.43
N ILE A 159 -12.26 5.32 -9.75
CA ILE A 159 -13.14 5.69 -10.87
C ILE A 159 -13.67 7.11 -10.67
N TRP A 160 -14.16 7.39 -9.47
CA TRP A 160 -14.69 8.73 -9.17
C TRP A 160 -13.63 9.82 -9.36
N MET A 161 -12.42 9.59 -8.82
CA MET A 161 -11.36 10.57 -8.94
C MET A 161 -10.88 10.76 -10.38
N TYR A 162 -10.59 9.68 -11.09
CA TYR A 162 -9.96 9.77 -12.42
C TYR A 162 -10.91 10.03 -13.58
N LEU A 163 -12.22 9.75 -13.43
CA LEU A 163 -13.19 9.97 -14.50
C LEU A 163 -14.07 11.19 -14.29
N PHE A 164 -14.32 11.61 -13.04
CA PHE A 164 -15.30 12.65 -12.74
C PHE A 164 -14.71 13.89 -12.04
N ALA A 165 -13.47 13.82 -11.58
CA ALA A 165 -12.79 14.92 -10.90
C ALA A 165 -11.59 15.47 -11.71
N ALA A 166 -11.36 14.96 -12.92
CA ALA A 166 -10.29 15.40 -13.83
C ALA A 166 -10.70 16.58 -14.69
#